data_a29baa69c4a77ac7e3fcc2924cebe463
#
_entry.id   a29baa69c4a77ac7e3fcc2924cebe463
#
_cell.length_a   1.000
_cell.length_b   1.000
_cell.length_c   1.000
_cell.angle_alpha   90.00
_cell.angle_beta   90.00
_cell.angle_gamma   90.00
#
_symmetry.space_group_name_H-M   'P 1'
#
loop_
_entity.id
_entity.type
_entity.pdbx_description
1 polymer ?
#
loop_
_entity_poly.entity_id
_entity_poly.type
_entity_poly.pdbx_seq_one_letter_code
_entity_poly.pdbx_strand_id
1 'polypeptide(L)'
;MKARHIKAVMLGLTGLMAVTSLQAADIEAGKAKTALCAGCHGADGNSVNVIWPKLAGQNAEYLVKQLMDFKSGKRTDATMQGMAATITDEDVINVAAYYEAQTSNDAKFDEALLAAGQSIYQGGITEVAVSACIGCHGPDGSGNGAAKFPALQEQRPVYIAAQLLKFKNSTREND
;
A
#
# COMPACT_ATOMS: atom_id res chain seq x y z
N MET A 1 -30.55 -62.48 40.69
CA MET A 1 -29.58 -61.69 39.92
C MET A 1 -30.30 -60.47 39.37
N LYS A 2 -30.03 -59.25 39.89
CA LYS A 2 -30.68 -57.99 39.43
C LYS A 2 -29.74 -57.28 38.47
N ALA A 3 -30.13 -57.15 37.20
CA ALA A 3 -29.39 -56.36 36.20
C ALA A 3 -29.61 -54.87 36.44
N ARG A 4 -28.52 -54.12 36.65
CA ARG A 4 -28.52 -52.62 36.75
C ARG A 4 -28.30 -52.04 35.36
N HIS A 5 -29.30 -51.37 34.82
CA HIS A 5 -29.16 -50.57 33.58
C HIS A 5 -28.46 -49.26 33.91
N ILE A 6 -27.27 -49.08 33.35
CA ILE A 6 -26.54 -47.81 33.36
C ILE A 6 -27.02 -46.99 32.13
N LYS A 7 -27.72 -45.89 32.40
CA LYS A 7 -28.08 -44.92 31.37
C LYS A 7 -26.88 -44.00 31.13
N ALA A 8 -26.23 -44.10 29.97
CA ALA A 8 -25.22 -43.16 29.53
C ALA A 8 -25.90 -41.87 29.06
N VAL A 9 -25.62 -40.78 29.75
CA VAL A 9 -26.03 -39.43 29.32
C VAL A 9 -24.92 -38.90 28.44
N MET A 10 -25.17 -38.85 27.11
CA MET A 10 -24.30 -38.12 26.16
C MET A 10 -24.59 -36.64 26.29
N LEU A 11 -23.66 -35.89 26.88
CA LEU A 11 -23.64 -34.43 26.82
C LEU A 11 -23.07 -34.03 25.47
N GLY A 12 -23.91 -33.59 24.53
CA GLY A 12 -23.49 -33.04 23.28
C GLY A 12 -22.90 -31.62 23.48
N LEU A 13 -21.60 -31.51 23.33
CA LEU A 13 -20.90 -30.21 23.33
C LEU A 13 -21.04 -29.60 21.92
N THR A 14 -22.09 -28.80 21.71
CA THR A 14 -22.19 -27.97 20.49
C THR A 14 -21.26 -26.77 20.64
N GLY A 15 -20.03 -26.94 20.14
CA GLY A 15 -19.08 -25.81 20.00
C GLY A 15 -19.59 -24.83 18.95
N LEU A 16 -20.00 -23.64 19.40
CA LEU A 16 -20.31 -22.52 18.53
C LEU A 16 -19.01 -22.00 17.96
N MET A 17 -18.66 -22.43 16.72
CA MET A 17 -17.52 -21.83 16.00
C MET A 17 -17.94 -20.42 15.58
N ALA A 18 -17.40 -19.41 16.24
CA ALA A 18 -17.48 -18.03 15.80
C ALA A 18 -16.69 -17.91 14.48
N VAL A 19 -17.39 -17.87 13.36
CA VAL A 19 -16.79 -17.56 12.06
C VAL A 19 -16.50 -16.05 12.10
N THR A 20 -15.26 -15.68 12.38
CA THR A 20 -14.80 -14.30 12.15
C THR A 20 -14.77 -14.09 10.62
N SER A 21 -15.80 -13.45 10.08
CA SER A 21 -15.78 -13.00 8.70
C SER A 21 -14.64 -12.00 8.54
N LEU A 22 -13.65 -12.35 7.73
CA LEU A 22 -12.67 -11.39 7.23
C LEU A 22 -13.47 -10.38 6.39
N GLN A 23 -13.64 -9.17 6.92
CA GLN A 23 -14.41 -8.15 6.22
C GLN A 23 -13.62 -7.70 5.00
N ALA A 24 -14.19 -7.89 3.81
CA ALA A 24 -13.62 -7.33 2.58
C ALA A 24 -13.63 -5.80 2.68
N ALA A 25 -12.61 -5.14 2.10
CA ALA A 25 -12.55 -3.70 2.08
C ALA A 25 -13.77 -3.10 1.38
N ASP A 26 -14.35 -2.04 1.95
CA ASP A 26 -15.49 -1.31 1.39
C ASP A 26 -14.98 -0.09 0.61
N ILE A 27 -15.02 -0.18 -0.72
CA ILE A 27 -14.54 0.86 -1.63
C ILE A 27 -15.39 2.14 -1.51
N GLU A 28 -16.69 2.04 -1.33
CA GLU A 28 -17.57 3.22 -1.20
C GLU A 28 -17.36 3.91 0.15
N ALA A 29 -17.19 3.17 1.22
CA ALA A 29 -16.78 3.72 2.50
C ALA A 29 -15.41 4.39 2.40
N GLY A 30 -14.47 3.77 1.69
CA GLY A 30 -13.15 4.35 1.39
C GLY A 30 -13.27 5.68 0.66
N LYS A 31 -14.04 5.73 -0.43
CA LYS A 31 -14.33 6.94 -1.19
C LYS A 31 -14.86 8.09 -0.31
N ALA A 32 -15.79 7.79 0.58
CA ALA A 32 -16.36 8.80 1.48
C ALA A 32 -15.30 9.42 2.40
N LYS A 33 -14.21 8.71 2.70
CA LYS A 33 -13.12 9.18 3.57
C LYS A 33 -12.01 9.93 2.81
N THR A 34 -11.97 9.85 1.48
CA THR A 34 -10.89 10.48 0.68
C THR A 34 -10.95 12.00 0.64
N ALA A 35 -12.01 12.66 1.12
CA ALA A 35 -12.12 14.12 1.10
C ALA A 35 -10.90 14.83 1.74
N LEU A 36 -10.32 14.24 2.80
CA LEU A 36 -9.10 14.75 3.45
C LEU A 36 -7.86 14.57 2.56
N CYS A 37 -7.81 13.53 1.76
CA CYS A 37 -6.67 13.17 0.90
C CYS A 37 -6.69 13.94 -0.41
N ALA A 38 -7.90 14.23 -0.92
CA ALA A 38 -8.16 14.77 -2.25
C ALA A 38 -7.50 16.14 -2.49
N GLY A 39 -7.35 16.96 -1.44
CA GLY A 39 -6.73 18.29 -1.56
C GLY A 39 -5.29 18.25 -2.06
N CYS A 40 -4.57 17.16 -1.76
CA CYS A 40 -3.18 16.97 -2.18
C CYS A 40 -3.05 15.91 -3.27
N HIS A 41 -3.72 14.76 -3.10
CA HIS A 41 -3.54 13.60 -3.98
C HIS A 41 -4.54 13.53 -5.13
N GLY A 42 -5.52 14.44 -5.20
CA GLY A 42 -6.62 14.39 -6.16
C GLY A 42 -7.75 13.47 -5.66
N ALA A 43 -8.98 13.75 -6.08
CA ALA A 43 -10.16 12.98 -5.67
C ALA A 43 -10.07 11.52 -6.12
N ASP A 44 -9.50 11.30 -7.30
CA ASP A 44 -9.25 9.99 -7.89
C ASP A 44 -7.82 9.46 -7.64
N GLY A 45 -7.03 10.15 -6.83
CA GLY A 45 -5.64 9.78 -6.55
C GLY A 45 -4.63 10.22 -7.62
N ASN A 46 -5.05 10.94 -8.66
CA ASN A 46 -4.17 11.47 -9.69
C ASN A 46 -3.68 12.89 -9.32
N SER A 47 -2.77 12.97 -8.34
CA SER A 47 -2.19 14.25 -7.92
C SER A 47 -1.73 15.10 -9.11
N VAL A 48 -2.12 16.37 -9.10
CA VAL A 48 -1.65 17.36 -10.11
C VAL A 48 -0.31 17.98 -9.74
N ASN A 49 0.06 17.96 -8.46
CA ASN A 49 1.33 18.49 -7.99
C ASN A 49 2.41 17.42 -8.03
N VAL A 50 3.55 17.74 -8.63
CA VAL A 50 4.65 16.80 -8.88
C VAL A 50 5.35 16.29 -7.61
N ILE A 51 5.24 17.03 -6.48
CA ILE A 51 5.85 16.63 -5.22
C ILE A 51 4.99 15.65 -4.40
N TRP A 52 3.69 15.58 -4.68
CA TRP A 52 2.78 14.64 -4.02
C TRP A 52 2.58 13.39 -4.86
N PRO A 53 2.66 12.19 -4.26
CA PRO A 53 2.51 10.95 -5.01
C PRO A 53 1.10 10.79 -5.58
N LYS A 54 1.02 10.13 -6.73
CA LYS A 54 -0.23 9.53 -7.17
C LYS A 54 -0.55 8.33 -6.26
N LEU A 55 -1.83 8.18 -5.96
CA LEU A 55 -2.37 7.04 -5.21
C LEU A 55 -3.22 6.13 -6.11
N ALA A 56 -3.73 6.66 -7.24
CA ALA A 56 -4.50 5.91 -8.22
C ALA A 56 -3.71 4.69 -8.73
N GLY A 57 -4.32 3.51 -8.71
CA GLY A 57 -3.71 2.26 -9.16
C GLY A 57 -2.56 1.74 -8.28
N GLN A 58 -2.32 2.35 -7.12
CA GLN A 58 -1.28 1.88 -6.21
C GLN A 58 -1.79 0.68 -5.40
N ASN A 59 -0.94 -0.34 -5.22
CA ASN A 59 -1.26 -1.55 -4.46
C ASN A 59 -1.82 -1.23 -3.06
N ALA A 60 -3.00 -1.78 -2.74
CA ALA A 60 -3.68 -1.49 -1.48
C ALA A 60 -2.85 -1.87 -0.25
N GLU A 61 -2.18 -3.03 -0.27
CA GLU A 61 -1.34 -3.49 0.83
C GLU A 61 -0.15 -2.55 1.09
N TYR A 62 0.41 -1.96 0.02
CA TYR A 62 1.44 -0.94 0.16
C TYR A 62 0.86 0.35 0.77
N LEU A 63 -0.31 0.81 0.31
CA LEU A 63 -0.97 2.01 0.86
C LEU A 63 -1.31 1.82 2.34
N VAL A 64 -1.88 0.67 2.71
CA VAL A 64 -2.16 0.31 4.12
C VAL A 64 -0.88 0.39 4.93
N LYS A 65 0.19 -0.29 4.48
CA LYS A 65 1.49 -0.27 5.17
C LYS A 65 1.99 1.16 5.37
N GLN A 66 1.99 1.99 4.33
CA GLN A 66 2.51 3.35 4.42
C GLN A 66 1.68 4.23 5.36
N LEU A 67 0.35 4.15 5.33
CA LEU A 67 -0.52 4.90 6.26
C LEU A 67 -0.31 4.46 7.71
N MET A 68 -0.18 3.16 7.97
CA MET A 68 0.12 2.64 9.30
C MET A 68 1.52 3.03 9.78
N ASP A 69 2.51 3.08 8.88
CA ASP A 69 3.86 3.53 9.20
C ASP A 69 3.89 5.03 9.52
N PHE A 70 3.08 5.87 8.86
CA PHE A 70 2.90 7.27 9.26
C PHE A 70 2.22 7.40 10.62
N LYS A 71 1.14 6.63 10.89
CA LYS A 71 0.45 6.63 12.19
C LYS A 71 1.37 6.24 13.34
N SER A 72 2.22 5.24 13.13
CA SER A 72 3.15 4.73 14.16
C SER A 72 4.47 5.52 14.26
N GLY A 73 4.72 6.46 13.34
CA GLY A 73 5.98 7.20 13.29
C GLY A 73 7.15 6.45 12.65
N LYS A 74 6.95 5.21 12.14
CA LYS A 74 7.99 4.48 11.40
C LYS A 74 8.38 5.17 10.09
N ARG A 75 7.41 5.83 9.46
CA ARG A 75 7.66 6.72 8.32
C ARG A 75 7.39 8.16 8.75
N THR A 76 8.38 9.02 8.59
CA THR A 76 8.31 10.41 9.05
C THR A 76 7.96 11.35 7.89
N ASP A 77 6.85 12.06 8.06
CA ASP A 77 6.43 13.22 7.27
C ASP A 77 5.33 13.92 8.08
N ALA A 78 5.59 15.14 8.54
CA ALA A 78 4.71 15.82 9.47
C ALA A 78 3.27 15.98 8.95
N THR A 79 3.11 16.25 7.64
CA THR A 79 1.79 16.37 7.01
C THR A 79 1.07 15.02 7.00
N MET A 80 1.74 13.97 6.53
CA MET A 80 1.12 12.66 6.41
C MET A 80 0.87 11.99 7.76
N GLN A 81 1.72 12.23 8.77
CA GLN A 81 1.48 11.77 10.15
C GLN A 81 0.20 12.42 10.70
N GLY A 82 0.03 13.75 10.52
CA GLY A 82 -1.19 14.45 10.90
C GLY A 82 -2.43 13.90 10.18
N MET A 83 -2.37 13.66 8.87
CA MET A 83 -3.47 13.10 8.10
C MET A 83 -3.81 11.66 8.53
N ALA A 84 -2.81 10.79 8.63
CA ALA A 84 -3.01 9.39 8.99
C ALA A 84 -3.56 9.22 10.43
N ALA A 85 -3.23 10.11 11.35
CA ALA A 85 -3.74 10.07 12.72
C ALA A 85 -5.25 10.34 12.82
N THR A 86 -5.86 10.95 11.80
CA THR A 86 -7.29 11.32 11.82
C THR A 86 -8.23 10.22 11.35
N ILE A 87 -7.71 9.11 10.78
CA ILE A 87 -8.52 8.01 10.24
C ILE A 87 -8.33 6.73 11.05
N THR A 88 -9.37 5.91 11.13
CA THR A 88 -9.31 4.60 11.80
C THR A 88 -8.52 3.59 10.98
N ASP A 89 -8.14 2.45 11.58
CA ASP A 89 -7.44 1.39 10.86
C ASP A 89 -8.35 0.73 9.81
N GLU A 90 -9.65 0.67 10.05
CA GLU A 90 -10.64 0.25 9.06
C GLU A 90 -10.72 1.23 7.89
N ASP A 91 -10.78 2.54 8.16
CA ASP A 91 -10.75 3.57 7.11
C ASP A 91 -9.47 3.49 6.27
N VAL A 92 -8.32 3.16 6.88
CA VAL A 92 -7.06 2.95 6.15
C VAL A 92 -7.20 1.85 5.10
N ILE A 93 -7.81 0.72 5.46
CA ILE A 93 -8.03 -0.42 4.54
C ILE A 93 -8.97 0.00 3.41
N ASN A 94 -10.08 0.65 3.75
CA ASN A 94 -11.10 1.07 2.78
C ASN A 94 -10.58 2.14 1.81
N VAL A 95 -9.85 3.14 2.30
CA VAL A 95 -9.22 4.19 1.47
C VAL A 95 -8.15 3.60 0.54
N ALA A 96 -7.37 2.65 1.02
CA ALA A 96 -6.36 1.97 0.20
C ALA A 96 -7.03 1.20 -0.96
N ALA A 97 -8.08 0.44 -0.69
CA ALA A 97 -8.86 -0.27 -1.71
C ALA A 97 -9.51 0.70 -2.72
N TYR A 98 -10.01 1.84 -2.25
CA TYR A 98 -10.55 2.85 -3.15
C TYR A 98 -9.50 3.36 -4.15
N TYR A 99 -8.30 3.74 -3.67
CA TYR A 99 -7.26 4.26 -4.55
C TYR A 99 -6.66 3.20 -5.47
N GLU A 100 -6.54 1.95 -5.02
CA GLU A 100 -6.10 0.84 -5.87
C GLU A 100 -7.05 0.64 -7.06
N ALA A 101 -8.36 0.78 -6.84
CA ALA A 101 -9.37 0.64 -7.88
C ALA A 101 -9.42 1.82 -8.87
N GLN A 102 -8.68 2.90 -8.62
CA GLN A 102 -8.64 4.04 -9.55
C GLN A 102 -7.64 3.81 -10.67
N THR A 103 -7.94 4.39 -11.84
CA THR A 103 -7.01 4.37 -12.97
C THR A 103 -5.99 5.49 -12.83
N SER A 104 -4.71 5.15 -12.83
CA SER A 104 -3.65 6.15 -12.91
C SER A 104 -3.57 6.73 -14.31
N ASN A 105 -3.37 8.03 -14.41
CA ASN A 105 -3.12 8.69 -15.66
C ASN A 105 -1.61 8.71 -15.98
N ASP A 106 -1.24 8.93 -17.25
CA ASP A 106 0.15 8.93 -17.69
C ASP A 106 1.01 9.93 -16.91
N ALA A 107 2.18 9.49 -16.46
CA ALA A 107 3.21 10.37 -15.93
C ALA A 107 3.99 11.01 -17.08
N LYS A 108 4.23 12.33 -16.98
CA LYS A 108 5.17 12.99 -17.87
C LYS A 108 6.59 12.65 -17.44
N PHE A 109 7.42 12.29 -18.40
CA PHE A 109 8.83 11.98 -18.19
C PHE A 109 9.70 12.65 -19.27
N ASP A 110 11.00 12.69 -19.03
CA ASP A 110 11.98 13.19 -20.00
C ASP A 110 12.45 12.01 -20.88
N GLU A 111 12.09 12.05 -22.16
CA GLU A 111 12.44 11.01 -23.13
C GLU A 111 13.97 10.83 -23.28
N ALA A 112 14.75 11.87 -23.06
CA ALA A 112 16.21 11.80 -23.11
C ALA A 112 16.79 10.88 -22.00
N LEU A 113 16.04 10.66 -20.92
CA LEU A 113 16.45 9.81 -19.80
C LEU A 113 15.96 8.37 -19.95
N LEU A 114 15.09 8.07 -20.91
CA LEU A 114 14.40 6.78 -21.01
C LEU A 114 15.37 5.59 -21.10
N ALA A 115 16.35 5.65 -22.04
CA ALA A 115 17.29 4.54 -22.25
C ALA A 115 18.16 4.28 -21.02
N ALA A 116 18.67 5.34 -20.38
CA ALA A 116 19.47 5.24 -19.17
C ALA A 116 18.63 4.70 -17.99
N GLY A 117 17.40 5.23 -17.83
CA GLY A 117 16.47 4.77 -16.79
C GLY A 117 16.11 3.30 -16.96
N GLN A 118 15.81 2.85 -18.18
CA GLN A 118 15.52 1.46 -18.49
C GLN A 118 16.70 0.54 -18.16
N SER A 119 17.92 0.93 -18.54
CA SER A 119 19.13 0.16 -18.22
C SER A 119 19.30 0.00 -16.71
N ILE A 120 19.14 1.06 -15.93
CA ILE A 120 19.24 1.01 -14.47
C ILE A 120 18.10 0.18 -13.86
N TYR A 121 16.87 0.34 -14.35
CA TYR A 121 15.71 -0.39 -13.86
C TYR A 121 15.89 -1.91 -14.03
N GLN A 122 16.38 -2.34 -15.18
CA GLN A 122 16.56 -3.75 -15.53
C GLN A 122 17.86 -4.35 -14.99
N GLY A 123 18.96 -3.59 -14.97
CA GLY A 123 20.29 -4.09 -14.64
C GLY A 123 20.88 -3.61 -13.32
N GLY A 124 20.35 -2.54 -12.74
CA GLY A 124 20.99 -1.87 -11.60
C GLY A 124 22.24 -1.08 -11.98
N ILE A 125 23.07 -0.76 -10.99
CA ILE A 125 24.40 -0.15 -11.16
C ILE A 125 25.34 -0.89 -10.22
N THR A 126 26.07 -1.87 -10.76
CA THR A 126 26.92 -2.80 -9.98
C THR A 126 28.04 -2.05 -9.24
N GLU A 127 28.63 -1.03 -9.87
CA GLU A 127 29.76 -0.25 -9.36
C GLU A 127 29.45 0.48 -8.04
N VAL A 128 28.18 0.77 -7.80
CA VAL A 128 27.72 1.46 -6.59
C VAL A 128 26.67 0.66 -5.82
N ALA A 129 26.59 -0.65 -6.08
CA ALA A 129 25.70 -1.60 -5.39
C ALA A 129 24.20 -1.21 -5.45
N VAL A 130 23.74 -0.61 -6.56
CA VAL A 130 22.31 -0.39 -6.81
C VAL A 130 21.73 -1.62 -7.49
N SER A 131 20.81 -2.31 -6.80
CA SER A 131 20.12 -3.49 -7.32
C SER A 131 19.17 -3.12 -8.45
N ALA A 132 18.92 -4.08 -9.36
CA ALA A 132 17.90 -3.92 -10.41
C ALA A 132 16.51 -3.78 -9.81
N CYS A 133 15.77 -2.74 -10.18
CA CYS A 133 14.44 -2.44 -9.62
C CYS A 133 13.39 -3.47 -10.05
N ILE A 134 13.57 -4.03 -11.24
CA ILE A 134 12.67 -5.01 -11.86
C ILE A 134 12.40 -6.24 -10.98
N GLY A 135 13.38 -6.64 -10.15
CA GLY A 135 13.26 -7.82 -9.29
C GLY A 135 12.15 -7.72 -8.24
N CYS A 136 11.88 -6.51 -7.74
CA CYS A 136 10.85 -6.25 -6.74
C CYS A 136 9.62 -5.55 -7.33
N HIS A 137 9.81 -4.64 -8.29
CA HIS A 137 8.73 -3.81 -8.82
C HIS A 137 8.10 -4.37 -10.11
N GLY A 138 8.56 -5.53 -10.59
CA GLY A 138 8.03 -6.18 -11.80
C GLY A 138 8.56 -5.58 -13.11
N PRO A 139 8.34 -6.25 -14.25
CA PRO A 139 8.90 -5.85 -15.53
C PRO A 139 8.33 -4.53 -16.08
N ASP A 140 7.13 -4.19 -15.70
CA ASP A 140 6.38 -2.99 -16.10
C ASP A 140 6.27 -1.94 -14.98
N GLY A 141 6.83 -2.22 -13.81
CA GLY A 141 6.74 -1.33 -12.66
C GLY A 141 5.42 -1.41 -11.91
N SER A 142 4.59 -2.44 -12.13
CA SER A 142 3.29 -2.61 -11.44
C SER A 142 3.43 -2.94 -9.94
N GLY A 143 4.65 -3.29 -9.50
CA GLY A 143 4.92 -3.68 -8.13
C GLY A 143 4.46 -5.10 -7.80
N ASN A 144 4.35 -5.38 -6.50
CA ASN A 144 3.83 -6.63 -5.97
C ASN A 144 3.08 -6.35 -4.66
N GLY A 145 1.76 -6.28 -4.70
CA GLY A 145 0.91 -5.97 -3.55
C GLY A 145 1.14 -6.93 -2.39
N ALA A 146 1.13 -8.25 -2.63
CA ALA A 146 1.30 -9.25 -1.58
C ALA A 146 2.64 -9.12 -0.84
N ALA A 147 3.69 -8.68 -1.54
CA ALA A 147 5.00 -8.40 -0.96
C ALA A 147 5.15 -6.94 -0.48
N LYS A 148 4.10 -6.11 -0.68
CA LYS A 148 4.07 -4.68 -0.34
C LYS A 148 5.09 -3.83 -1.12
N PHE A 149 5.53 -4.30 -2.28
CA PHE A 149 6.32 -3.50 -3.20
C PHE A 149 5.40 -2.58 -4.01
N PRO A 150 5.63 -1.26 -4.01
CA PRO A 150 4.75 -0.31 -4.68
C PRO A 150 4.82 -0.43 -6.20
N ALA A 151 3.71 -0.06 -6.86
CA ALA A 151 3.73 0.31 -8.25
C ALA A 151 4.56 1.58 -8.43
N LEU A 152 5.48 1.55 -9.40
CA LEU A 152 6.29 2.68 -9.84
C LEU A 152 5.82 3.23 -11.18
N GLN A 153 5.11 2.40 -11.96
CA GLN A 153 4.49 2.81 -13.22
C GLN A 153 3.62 4.05 -12.99
N GLU A 154 3.67 4.97 -13.93
CA GLU A 154 2.89 6.21 -13.93
C GLU A 154 3.07 7.11 -12.69
N GLN A 155 3.93 6.74 -11.73
CA GLN A 155 4.23 7.58 -10.58
C GLN A 155 5.05 8.82 -11.00
N ARG A 156 4.89 9.89 -10.25
CA ARG A 156 5.64 11.15 -10.48
C ARG A 156 7.16 10.94 -10.38
N PRO A 157 7.95 11.18 -11.43
CA PRO A 157 9.41 10.99 -11.38
C PRO A 157 10.09 11.78 -10.27
N VAL A 158 9.62 13.02 -10.03
CA VAL A 158 10.13 13.86 -8.94
C VAL A 158 9.89 13.22 -7.57
N TYR A 159 8.71 12.61 -7.36
CA TYR A 159 8.41 11.89 -6.13
C TYR A 159 9.29 10.64 -5.96
N ILE A 160 9.45 9.83 -7.01
CA ILE A 160 10.32 8.64 -6.98
C ILE A 160 11.75 9.06 -6.60
N ALA A 161 12.32 10.05 -7.31
CA ALA A 161 13.66 10.55 -7.03
C ALA A 161 13.81 11.04 -5.58
N ALA A 162 12.82 11.78 -5.07
CA ALA A 162 12.82 12.24 -3.68
C ALA A 162 12.79 11.07 -2.68
N GLN A 163 12.02 9.99 -2.95
CA GLN A 163 11.99 8.82 -2.07
C GLN A 163 13.33 8.05 -2.11
N LEU A 164 13.92 7.86 -3.29
CA LEU A 164 15.24 7.22 -3.41
C LEU A 164 16.31 8.01 -2.65
N LEU A 165 16.29 9.33 -2.69
CA LEU A 165 17.18 10.18 -1.88
C LEU A 165 16.93 10.02 -0.38
N LYS A 166 15.67 9.92 0.05
CA LYS A 166 15.34 9.68 1.46
C LYS A 166 15.85 8.33 1.94
N PHE A 167 15.74 7.26 1.15
CA PHE A 167 16.33 5.96 1.47
C PHE A 167 17.88 6.03 1.52
N LYS A 168 18.50 6.65 0.51
CA LYS A 168 19.96 6.82 0.46
C LYS A 168 20.51 7.54 1.69
N ASN A 169 19.77 8.52 2.21
CA ASN A 169 20.21 9.36 3.34
C ASN A 169 19.66 8.89 4.69
N SER A 170 19.07 7.70 4.76
CA SER A 170 18.44 7.12 5.97
C SER A 170 17.41 8.04 6.64
N THR A 171 16.77 8.95 5.85
CA THR A 171 15.64 9.75 6.33
C THR A 171 14.31 9.07 6.08
N ARG A 172 14.33 7.91 5.40
CA ARG A 172 13.26 6.95 5.25
C ARG A 172 13.83 5.53 5.37
N GLU A 173 13.38 4.78 6.39
CA GLU A 173 13.89 3.44 6.71
C GLU A 173 12.75 2.44 7.01
N ASN A 174 11.54 2.75 6.57
CA ASN A 174 10.36 1.95 6.89
C ASN A 174 10.09 0.78 5.93
N ASP A 175 10.85 0.67 4.85
CA ASP A 175 10.70 -0.37 3.79
C ASP A 175 12.01 -1.12 3.58
#